data_7021123010e6e8cba8eaff2ca1057084
#
_entry.id   7021123010e6e8cba8eaff2ca1057084
#
_cell.length_a   1.000
_cell.length_b   1.000
_cell.length_c   1.000
_cell.angle_alpha   90.00
_cell.angle_beta   90.00
_cell.angle_gamma   90.00
#
_symmetry.space_group_name_H-M   'P 1'
#
loop_
_entity.id
_entity.type
_entity.pdbx_description
1 polymer ?
#
loop_
_entity_poly.entity_id
_entity_poly.type
_entity_poly.pdbx_seq_one_letter_code
_entity_poly.pdbx_strand_id
1 'polypeptide(L)'
;MSVALDMDNGKVWFAKNCTWQNSGDPAAGSGSAVSGLTGIYYPAIGDGNNNVTAATLIFGQSSNATSTATTLTYRSAAGGYFYCTPPTGFKALSTANLPAPSVTIPKNYFDAVTYTGSGTATSTWTGFVAFQPDIVWLKDRTSANAHGIFSSSTAMYPAWASNATTPEGGAGGTALSAFLSNGFSLGASSTVNTSGDNYISWMWKESVTSGVDIVKYTGTGSATTIAHSLTKPPVFIIVKSRSAAGD
;
A
#
# COMPACT_ATOMS: atom_id res chain seq x y z
N MET A 1 -1.13 36.90 -3.23
CA MET A 1 0.27 36.42 -3.05
C MET A 1 0.34 34.99 -3.58
N SER A 2 1.46 34.62 -4.22
CA SER A 2 1.68 33.22 -4.67
C SER A 2 2.97 32.73 -4.05
N VAL A 3 3.06 31.42 -3.87
CA VAL A 3 4.23 30.73 -3.31
C VAL A 3 4.61 29.58 -4.25
N ALA A 4 5.89 29.47 -4.59
CA ALA A 4 6.47 28.29 -5.22
C ALA A 4 7.46 27.64 -4.24
N LEU A 5 7.31 26.35 -4.03
CA LEU A 5 8.15 25.58 -3.11
C LEU A 5 8.78 24.40 -3.84
N ASP A 6 10.10 24.32 -3.76
CA ASP A 6 10.93 23.23 -4.30
C ASP A 6 11.67 22.59 -3.12
N MET A 7 11.16 21.46 -2.64
CA MET A 7 11.76 20.73 -1.52
C MET A 7 12.94 19.86 -1.93
N ASP A 8 13.05 19.51 -3.21
CA ASP A 8 14.20 18.73 -3.72
C ASP A 8 15.49 19.57 -3.67
N ASN A 9 15.37 20.88 -3.94
CA ASN A 9 16.48 21.83 -3.87
C ASN A 9 16.40 22.75 -2.63
N GLY A 10 15.43 22.56 -1.77
CA GLY A 10 15.27 23.31 -0.52
C GLY A 10 15.04 24.80 -0.73
N LYS A 11 14.20 25.21 -1.68
CA LYS A 11 14.00 26.60 -2.06
C LYS A 11 12.53 27.02 -2.02
N VAL A 12 12.29 28.29 -1.67
CA VAL A 12 10.93 28.88 -1.74
C VAL A 12 10.99 30.29 -2.36
N TRP A 13 9.98 30.61 -3.15
CA TRP A 13 9.76 31.92 -3.77
C TRP A 13 8.40 32.46 -3.42
N PHE A 14 8.31 33.78 -3.32
CA PHE A 14 7.07 34.49 -3.10
C PHE A 14 6.81 35.46 -4.26
N ALA A 15 5.52 35.59 -4.64
CA ALA A 15 5.11 36.54 -5.68
C ALA A 15 3.97 37.40 -5.15
N LYS A 16 3.94 38.67 -5.61
CA LYS A 16 2.84 39.60 -5.45
C LYS A 16 2.31 39.98 -6.84
N ASN A 17 1.00 39.85 -7.06
CA ASN A 17 0.36 40.20 -8.32
C ASN A 17 1.05 39.52 -9.54
N CYS A 18 1.35 38.23 -9.41
CA CYS A 18 2.02 37.39 -10.41
C CYS A 18 3.48 37.77 -10.74
N THR A 19 4.09 38.68 -9.98
CA THR A 19 5.50 39.03 -10.12
C THR A 19 6.32 38.45 -8.98
N TRP A 20 7.30 37.64 -9.31
CA TRP A 20 8.21 37.02 -8.34
C TRP A 20 9.11 38.06 -7.71
N GLN A 21 9.28 38.02 -6.39
CA GLN A 21 10.17 38.90 -5.66
C GLN A 21 11.64 38.50 -5.88
N ASN A 22 12.58 39.40 -5.57
CA ASN A 22 14.03 39.21 -5.73
C ASN A 22 14.46 38.81 -7.14
N SER A 23 13.74 39.30 -8.17
CA SER A 23 13.97 38.87 -9.55
C SER A 23 13.95 37.33 -9.67
N GLY A 24 13.12 36.66 -8.86
CA GLY A 24 13.04 35.22 -8.78
C GLY A 24 12.51 34.58 -10.04
N ASP A 25 13.13 33.49 -10.43
CA ASP A 25 12.65 32.57 -11.45
C ASP A 25 12.58 31.16 -10.84
N PRO A 26 11.42 30.73 -10.35
CA PRO A 26 11.30 29.38 -9.80
C PRO A 26 11.58 28.28 -10.83
N ALA A 27 11.21 28.48 -12.11
CA ALA A 27 11.46 27.50 -13.16
C ALA A 27 12.95 27.28 -13.43
N ALA A 28 13.76 28.35 -13.34
CA ALA A 28 15.21 28.29 -13.44
C ALA A 28 15.89 28.02 -12.08
N GLY A 29 15.14 27.98 -10.98
CA GLY A 29 15.68 27.77 -9.64
C GLY A 29 16.51 28.94 -9.10
N SER A 30 16.38 30.16 -9.66
CA SER A 30 17.15 31.34 -9.28
C SER A 30 16.33 32.35 -8.47
N GLY A 31 16.99 33.24 -7.70
CA GLY A 31 16.37 34.33 -6.96
C GLY A 31 15.35 33.87 -5.90
N SER A 32 15.56 32.73 -5.27
CA SER A 32 14.71 32.25 -4.18
C SER A 32 14.72 33.21 -2.98
N ALA A 33 13.59 33.35 -2.30
CA ALA A 33 13.49 34.15 -1.10
C ALA A 33 14.20 33.48 0.11
N VAL A 34 14.14 32.14 0.15
CA VAL A 34 14.86 31.32 1.13
C VAL A 34 15.44 30.09 0.40
N SER A 35 16.62 29.64 0.84
CA SER A 35 17.28 28.43 0.39
C SER A 35 17.78 27.60 1.56
N GLY A 36 18.14 26.33 1.31
CA GLY A 36 18.62 25.42 2.34
C GLY A 36 17.50 24.85 3.22
N LEU A 37 16.26 24.84 2.74
CA LEU A 37 15.12 24.23 3.45
C LEU A 37 15.29 22.71 3.52
N THR A 38 15.18 22.16 4.73
CA THR A 38 15.20 20.70 4.98
C THR A 38 14.15 20.34 6.03
N GLY A 39 13.59 19.13 5.93
CA GLY A 39 12.57 18.67 6.88
C GLY A 39 11.14 18.90 6.39
N ILE A 40 10.21 19.02 7.32
CA ILE A 40 8.77 19.12 7.03
C ILE A 40 8.30 20.56 7.28
N TYR A 41 7.59 21.13 6.31
CA TYR A 41 7.03 22.48 6.38
C TYR A 41 5.53 22.46 6.19
N TYR A 42 4.85 23.37 6.87
CA TYR A 42 3.41 23.58 6.75
C TYR A 42 3.13 25.00 6.24
N PRO A 43 2.17 25.17 5.30
CA PRO A 43 1.73 26.51 4.92
C PRO A 43 1.11 27.22 6.14
N ALA A 44 1.54 28.44 6.40
CA ALA A 44 1.00 29.27 7.46
C ALA A 44 0.79 30.71 6.96
N ILE A 45 -0.26 31.38 7.46
CA ILE A 45 -0.52 32.78 7.25
C ILE A 45 -0.62 33.45 8.62
N GLY A 46 0.08 34.53 8.80
CA GLY A 46 -0.02 35.40 9.97
C GLY A 46 -0.32 36.83 9.57
N ASP A 47 -1.09 37.53 10.43
CA ASP A 47 -1.31 38.99 10.33
C ASP A 47 -0.39 39.69 11.34
N GLY A 48 0.36 40.70 10.88
CA GLY A 48 1.32 41.41 11.68
C GLY A 48 0.76 42.62 12.51
N ASN A 49 -0.53 42.95 12.34
CA ASN A 49 -1.05 44.24 12.83
C ASN A 49 -2.36 44.20 13.63
N ASN A 50 -2.72 43.10 14.26
CA ASN A 50 -3.99 42.99 15.04
C ASN A 50 -5.28 43.32 14.27
N ASN A 51 -5.23 43.45 12.97
CA ASN A 51 -6.41 43.61 12.13
C ASN A 51 -6.86 42.21 11.64
N VAL A 52 -8.13 41.90 11.85
CA VAL A 52 -8.71 40.64 11.38
C VAL A 52 -8.74 40.65 9.85
N THR A 53 -7.67 40.16 9.25
CA THR A 53 -7.61 40.00 7.80
C THR A 53 -8.05 38.57 7.45
N ALA A 54 -9.18 38.45 6.76
CA ALA A 54 -9.59 37.17 6.21
C ALA A 54 -8.68 36.82 5.04
N ALA A 55 -8.03 35.67 5.10
CA ALA A 55 -7.20 35.15 4.03
C ALA A 55 -7.75 33.79 3.55
N THR A 56 -7.82 33.60 2.24
CA THR A 56 -8.17 32.32 1.64
C THR A 56 -6.94 31.69 1.03
N LEU A 57 -6.64 30.47 1.47
CA LEU A 57 -5.56 29.65 0.90
C LEU A 57 -6.09 28.82 -0.26
N ILE A 58 -5.45 28.93 -1.41
CA ILE A 58 -5.79 28.21 -2.63
C ILE A 58 -4.61 27.36 -3.05
N PHE A 59 -4.80 26.04 -2.99
CA PHE A 59 -3.82 25.04 -3.41
C PHE A 59 -4.15 24.45 -4.81
N GLY A 60 -4.99 25.12 -5.57
CA GLY A 60 -5.45 24.66 -6.87
C GLY A 60 -6.65 23.71 -6.82
N GLN A 61 -7.31 23.57 -5.67
CA GLN A 61 -8.34 22.55 -5.43
C GLN A 61 -9.71 22.83 -6.07
N SER A 62 -10.02 24.07 -6.47
CA SER A 62 -11.38 24.41 -6.93
C SER A 62 -11.39 25.55 -7.93
N SER A 63 -12.26 25.43 -8.95
CA SER A 63 -12.63 26.52 -9.86
C SER A 63 -13.48 27.60 -9.18
N ASN A 64 -14.11 27.28 -8.04
CA ASN A 64 -15.06 28.12 -7.32
C ASN A 64 -14.48 28.80 -6.10
N ALA A 65 -13.17 28.81 -5.93
CA ALA A 65 -12.53 29.60 -4.89
C ALA A 65 -12.66 31.09 -5.29
N THR A 66 -13.87 31.64 -5.11
CA THR A 66 -14.13 33.06 -5.24
C THR A 66 -13.55 33.75 -4.02
N SER A 67 -12.42 34.40 -4.18
CA SER A 67 -12.14 35.62 -3.42
C SER A 67 -13.12 36.67 -3.93
N THR A 68 -13.71 37.47 -3.06
CA THR A 68 -14.67 38.51 -3.38
C THR A 68 -14.17 39.57 -4.37
N ALA A 69 -13.02 39.46 -4.94
CA ALA A 69 -12.38 40.41 -5.81
C ALA A 69 -11.90 39.87 -7.17
N THR A 70 -11.74 38.57 -7.40
CA THR A 70 -11.13 38.10 -8.66
C THR A 70 -11.48 36.66 -8.98
N THR A 71 -11.98 36.40 -10.17
CA THR A 71 -12.23 35.07 -10.71
C THR A 71 -10.89 34.38 -10.97
N LEU A 72 -10.75 33.14 -10.52
CA LEU A 72 -9.57 32.30 -10.88
C LEU A 72 -9.68 31.96 -12.37
N THR A 73 -8.83 32.53 -13.18
CA THR A 73 -8.94 32.46 -14.66
C THR A 73 -7.99 31.43 -15.28
N TYR A 74 -7.05 30.90 -14.52
CA TYR A 74 -6.03 30.02 -15.06
C TYR A 74 -6.17 28.56 -14.58
N ARG A 75 -6.49 27.67 -15.52
CA ARG A 75 -6.45 26.23 -15.32
C ARG A 75 -5.08 25.70 -15.79
N SER A 76 -4.23 25.35 -14.87
CA SER A 76 -2.93 24.77 -15.20
C SER A 76 -3.07 23.34 -15.69
N ALA A 77 -2.27 22.96 -16.70
CA ALA A 77 -2.01 21.55 -17.05
C ALA A 77 -1.42 20.74 -15.85
N ALA A 78 -0.94 21.43 -14.82
CA ALA A 78 -0.50 20.87 -13.54
C ALA A 78 -1.64 20.49 -12.58
N GLY A 79 -2.88 20.40 -13.06
CA GLY A 79 -3.99 19.82 -12.29
C GLY A 79 -4.63 20.73 -11.24
N GLY A 80 -4.63 22.07 -11.44
CA GLY A 80 -5.25 22.98 -10.49
C GLY A 80 -5.66 24.33 -11.08
N TYR A 81 -6.40 25.12 -10.29
CA TYR A 81 -6.83 26.47 -10.63
C TYR A 81 -5.99 27.48 -9.87
N PHE A 82 -5.46 28.47 -10.56
CA PHE A 82 -4.58 29.49 -10.00
C PHE A 82 -4.97 30.88 -10.53
N TYR A 83 -4.63 31.90 -9.75
CA TYR A 83 -4.74 33.29 -10.18
C TYR A 83 -3.61 33.68 -11.14
N CYS A 84 -2.41 33.18 -10.86
CA CYS A 84 -1.24 33.40 -11.72
C CYS A 84 -0.84 32.08 -12.40
N THR A 85 -0.21 32.17 -13.58
CA THR A 85 0.38 31.01 -14.24
C THR A 85 1.43 30.36 -13.33
N PRO A 86 1.30 29.10 -12.97
CA PRO A 86 2.34 28.40 -12.23
C PRO A 86 3.65 28.34 -13.02
N PRO A 87 4.80 28.45 -12.37
CA PRO A 87 6.08 28.26 -13.05
C PRO A 87 6.18 26.87 -13.68
N THR A 88 6.93 26.76 -14.77
CA THR A 88 7.17 25.46 -15.41
C THR A 88 7.78 24.47 -14.41
N GLY A 89 7.28 23.25 -14.37
CA GLY A 89 7.72 22.21 -13.44
C GLY A 89 7.00 22.20 -12.08
N PHE A 90 6.34 23.30 -11.69
CA PHE A 90 5.58 23.35 -10.44
C PHE A 90 4.15 22.86 -10.62
N LYS A 91 3.66 22.15 -9.62
CA LYS A 91 2.31 21.56 -9.59
C LYS A 91 1.50 22.12 -8.44
N ALA A 92 0.18 22.03 -8.54
CA ALA A 92 -0.71 22.31 -7.43
C ALA A 92 -0.40 21.35 -6.25
N LEU A 93 -0.43 21.86 -5.03
CA LEU A 93 -0.37 21.03 -3.82
C LEU A 93 -1.73 20.30 -3.65
N SER A 94 -1.89 19.23 -4.38
CA SER A 94 -3.13 18.46 -4.51
C SER A 94 -2.81 16.97 -4.60
N THR A 95 -3.70 16.15 -4.06
CA THR A 95 -3.59 14.69 -4.14
C THR A 95 -3.55 14.17 -5.58
N ALA A 96 -4.15 14.90 -6.53
CA ALA A 96 -4.11 14.57 -7.96
C ALA A 96 -2.69 14.63 -8.56
N ASN A 97 -1.77 15.36 -7.93
CA ASN A 97 -0.39 15.52 -8.37
C ASN A 97 0.60 14.61 -7.62
N LEU A 98 0.12 13.82 -6.68
CA LEU A 98 0.96 12.81 -6.05
C LEU A 98 1.37 11.74 -7.07
N PRO A 99 2.57 11.17 -6.95
CA PRO A 99 2.95 10.01 -7.73
C PRO A 99 1.89 8.92 -7.58
N ALA A 100 1.57 8.25 -8.69
CA ALA A 100 0.68 7.09 -8.60
C ALA A 100 1.30 6.06 -7.63
N PRO A 101 0.49 5.47 -6.73
CA PRO A 101 1.00 4.42 -5.86
C PRO A 101 1.47 3.24 -6.70
N SER A 102 2.53 2.58 -6.26
CA SER A 102 3.06 1.38 -6.93
C SER A 102 2.02 0.25 -7.01
N VAL A 103 1.12 0.20 -6.04
CA VAL A 103 -0.05 -0.69 -6.04
C VAL A 103 -1.30 0.16 -6.27
N THR A 104 -1.77 0.21 -7.51
CA THR A 104 -2.95 1.02 -7.88
C THR A 104 -4.27 0.37 -7.45
N ILE A 105 -4.32 -0.95 -7.43
CA ILE A 105 -5.49 -1.74 -7.01
C ILE A 105 -5.03 -2.82 -6.02
N PRO A 106 -5.03 -2.53 -4.70
CA PRO A 106 -4.57 -3.50 -3.68
C PRO A 106 -5.30 -4.84 -3.73
N LYS A 107 -6.57 -4.86 -4.09
CA LYS A 107 -7.37 -6.09 -4.24
C LYS A 107 -6.86 -7.07 -5.30
N ASN A 108 -5.95 -6.66 -6.19
CA ASN A 108 -5.30 -7.56 -7.14
C ASN A 108 -4.13 -8.35 -6.53
N TYR A 109 -3.77 -8.07 -5.27
CA TYR A 109 -2.60 -8.63 -4.61
C TYR A 109 -2.89 -9.17 -3.21
N PHE A 110 -3.92 -8.64 -2.56
CA PHE A 110 -4.35 -9.05 -1.22
C PHE A 110 -5.85 -8.89 -1.06
N ASP A 111 -6.49 -9.89 -0.46
CA ASP A 111 -7.86 -9.76 0.04
C ASP A 111 -8.07 -10.65 1.26
N ALA A 112 -9.08 -10.32 2.06
CA ALA A 112 -9.53 -11.10 3.20
C ALA A 112 -11.04 -11.35 3.08
N VAL A 113 -11.43 -12.62 3.05
CA VAL A 113 -12.82 -13.03 2.79
C VAL A 113 -13.26 -14.06 3.83
N THR A 114 -14.49 -13.94 4.27
CA THR A 114 -15.12 -14.95 5.16
C THR A 114 -15.92 -15.96 4.34
N TYR A 115 -15.96 -17.21 4.81
CA TYR A 115 -16.80 -18.27 4.24
C TYR A 115 -17.32 -19.18 5.32
N THR A 116 -18.36 -19.98 4.99
CA THR A 116 -18.87 -21.04 5.85
C THR A 116 -18.42 -22.38 5.29
N GLY A 117 -17.88 -23.23 6.14
CA GLY A 117 -17.43 -24.57 5.77
C GLY A 117 -18.58 -25.43 5.29
N SER A 118 -18.31 -26.28 4.31
CA SER A 118 -19.30 -27.20 3.71
C SER A 118 -19.20 -28.62 4.26
N GLY A 119 -18.04 -28.99 4.81
CA GLY A 119 -17.73 -30.36 5.25
C GLY A 119 -17.48 -31.34 4.10
N THR A 120 -17.52 -30.89 2.84
CA THR A 120 -17.39 -31.78 1.68
C THR A 120 -15.95 -31.86 1.17
N ALA A 121 -15.59 -33.00 0.56
CA ALA A 121 -14.21 -33.29 0.15
C ALA A 121 -13.68 -32.45 -1.04
N THR A 122 -14.54 -31.70 -1.68
CA THR A 122 -14.18 -30.81 -2.80
C THR A 122 -15.06 -29.57 -2.78
N SER A 123 -14.71 -28.63 -1.93
CA SER A 123 -15.40 -27.34 -1.88
C SER A 123 -14.54 -26.27 -2.53
N THR A 124 -15.11 -25.59 -3.51
CA THR A 124 -14.45 -24.53 -4.27
C THR A 124 -14.99 -23.18 -3.83
N TRP A 125 -14.07 -22.29 -3.49
CA TRP A 125 -14.37 -20.89 -3.22
C TRP A 125 -13.71 -20.04 -4.31
N THR A 126 -14.52 -19.64 -5.30
CA THR A 126 -14.12 -18.83 -6.45
C THR A 126 -14.81 -17.48 -6.45
N GLY A 127 -14.23 -16.51 -7.17
CA GLY A 127 -14.75 -15.16 -7.23
C GLY A 127 -14.47 -14.31 -5.98
N PHE A 128 -13.69 -14.84 -5.05
CA PHE A 128 -13.29 -14.11 -3.84
C PHE A 128 -12.26 -13.03 -4.15
N VAL A 129 -11.32 -13.33 -5.05
CA VAL A 129 -10.22 -12.45 -5.42
C VAL A 129 -10.07 -12.37 -6.93
N ALA A 130 -9.41 -11.33 -7.43
CA ALA A 130 -9.13 -11.13 -8.85
C ALA A 130 -7.78 -11.74 -9.28
N PHE A 131 -7.19 -12.61 -8.47
CA PHE A 131 -5.89 -13.21 -8.70
C PHE A 131 -5.84 -14.65 -8.17
N GLN A 132 -4.90 -15.46 -8.67
CA GLN A 132 -4.55 -16.71 -8.01
C GLN A 132 -3.78 -16.38 -6.74
N PRO A 133 -4.24 -16.85 -5.57
CA PRO A 133 -3.47 -16.71 -4.34
C PRO A 133 -2.19 -17.56 -4.40
N ASP A 134 -1.09 -17.03 -3.86
CA ASP A 134 0.15 -17.78 -3.64
C ASP A 134 0.35 -18.13 -2.16
N ILE A 135 -0.28 -17.35 -1.28
CA ILE A 135 -0.45 -17.68 0.14
C ILE A 135 -1.94 -17.63 0.45
N VAL A 136 -2.42 -18.68 1.13
CA VAL A 136 -3.77 -18.74 1.73
C VAL A 136 -3.60 -19.06 3.20
N TRP A 137 -4.00 -18.13 4.05
CA TRP A 137 -4.00 -18.29 5.50
C TRP A 137 -5.44 -18.39 6.00
N LEU A 138 -5.80 -19.52 6.60
CA LEU A 138 -7.15 -19.83 7.05
C LEU A 138 -7.22 -19.87 8.56
N LYS A 139 -8.32 -19.40 9.13
CA LYS A 139 -8.65 -19.51 10.55
C LYS A 139 -10.12 -19.80 10.75
N ASP A 140 -10.39 -20.85 11.50
CA ASP A 140 -11.71 -21.13 12.04
C ASP A 140 -12.09 -20.07 13.10
N ARG A 141 -13.25 -19.44 12.93
CA ARG A 141 -13.79 -18.40 13.81
C ARG A 141 -14.81 -18.95 14.80
N THR A 142 -15.31 -20.16 14.56
CA THR A 142 -16.31 -20.83 15.38
C THR A 142 -15.65 -21.74 16.41
N SER A 143 -14.67 -22.51 15.97
CA SER A 143 -13.99 -23.52 16.80
C SER A 143 -12.52 -23.16 17.06
N ALA A 144 -11.93 -23.72 18.12
CA ALA A 144 -10.55 -23.48 18.54
C ALA A 144 -9.52 -24.27 17.71
N ASN A 145 -9.75 -24.41 16.39
CA ASN A 145 -8.82 -25.06 15.49
C ASN A 145 -7.55 -24.22 15.26
N ALA A 146 -6.43 -24.90 15.01
CA ALA A 146 -5.19 -24.24 14.64
C ALA A 146 -5.34 -23.45 13.32
N HIS A 147 -4.44 -22.49 13.08
CA HIS A 147 -4.35 -21.81 11.80
C HIS A 147 -3.83 -22.76 10.72
N GLY A 148 -4.33 -22.61 9.49
CA GLY A 148 -3.78 -23.28 8.32
C GLY A 148 -3.14 -22.26 7.37
N ILE A 149 -1.84 -22.37 7.11
CA ILE A 149 -1.14 -21.54 6.11
C ILE A 149 -0.68 -22.45 4.98
N PHE A 150 -1.04 -22.07 3.75
CA PHE A 150 -0.74 -22.81 2.53
C PHE A 150 -0.01 -21.90 1.55
N SER A 151 0.91 -22.47 0.78
CA SER A 151 1.64 -21.74 -0.25
C SER A 151 1.65 -22.50 -1.57
N SER A 152 1.47 -21.78 -2.68
CA SER A 152 1.53 -22.34 -4.04
C SER A 152 2.92 -22.87 -4.40
N SER A 153 3.96 -22.37 -3.74
CA SER A 153 5.35 -22.80 -3.94
C SER A 153 5.71 -24.08 -3.20
N THR A 154 4.87 -24.56 -2.29
CA THR A 154 5.04 -25.81 -1.55
C THR A 154 4.05 -26.87 -2.05
N ALA A 155 4.22 -28.14 -1.68
CA ALA A 155 3.22 -29.16 -1.98
C ALA A 155 1.88 -28.76 -1.32
N MET A 156 0.76 -28.97 -2.01
CA MET A 156 -0.59 -28.51 -1.63
C MET A 156 -1.10 -29.03 -0.27
N TYR A 157 -0.40 -29.93 0.36
CA TYR A 157 -0.86 -30.67 1.53
C TYR A 157 -0.24 -30.35 2.87
N PRO A 158 0.83 -29.63 3.02
CA PRO A 158 1.25 -29.26 4.36
C PRO A 158 0.78 -27.85 4.70
N ALA A 159 -0.30 -27.77 5.45
CA ALA A 159 -0.60 -26.54 6.18
C ALA A 159 0.46 -26.33 7.25
N TRP A 160 0.99 -25.14 7.31
CA TRP A 160 1.73 -24.69 8.48
C TRP A 160 0.73 -24.09 9.47
N ALA A 161 0.87 -24.43 10.73
CA ALA A 161 0.15 -23.75 11.78
C ALA A 161 1.04 -22.65 12.35
N SER A 162 0.57 -21.39 12.31
CA SER A 162 1.32 -20.27 12.89
C SER A 162 1.34 -20.29 14.41
N ASN A 163 0.47 -21.07 15.03
CA ASN A 163 0.30 -21.22 16.47
C ASN A 163 0.73 -22.60 16.98
N ALA A 164 1.53 -23.34 16.20
CA ALA A 164 2.04 -24.64 16.61
C ALA A 164 3.47 -24.86 16.09
N THR A 165 4.25 -25.62 16.81
CA THR A 165 5.64 -26.00 16.46
C THR A 165 5.71 -27.20 15.50
N THR A 166 4.57 -27.75 15.10
CA THR A 166 4.52 -28.93 14.22
C THR A 166 5.15 -28.66 12.86
N PRO A 167 5.87 -29.64 12.28
CA PRO A 167 6.42 -29.52 10.95
C PRO A 167 5.31 -29.47 9.86
N GLU A 168 5.72 -29.19 8.63
CA GLU A 168 4.89 -29.26 7.45
C GLU A 168 4.22 -30.65 7.33
N GLY A 169 2.93 -30.71 7.04
CA GLY A 169 2.19 -31.96 6.90
C GLY A 169 1.27 -32.36 8.06
N GLY A 170 1.27 -31.59 9.16
CA GLY A 170 0.49 -31.92 10.38
C GLY A 170 -1.04 -31.81 10.26
N ALA A 171 -1.56 -31.21 9.20
CA ALA A 171 -3.00 -30.97 9.03
C ALA A 171 -3.72 -32.02 8.16
N GLY A 172 -3.09 -33.16 7.86
CA GLY A 172 -3.67 -34.20 7.02
C GLY A 172 -3.97 -33.76 5.59
N GLY A 173 -3.68 -34.60 4.60
CA GLY A 173 -3.70 -34.29 3.17
C GLY A 173 -5.03 -33.90 2.51
N THR A 174 -5.99 -33.35 3.26
CA THR A 174 -7.34 -33.00 2.79
C THR A 174 -7.71 -31.54 3.10
N ALA A 175 -6.76 -30.70 3.50
CA ALA A 175 -7.07 -29.34 3.88
C ALA A 175 -7.23 -28.44 2.64
N LEU A 176 -6.15 -28.01 1.98
CA LEU A 176 -6.25 -27.25 0.72
C LEU A 176 -5.97 -28.22 -0.45
N SER A 177 -6.88 -28.28 -1.44
CA SER A 177 -6.78 -29.20 -2.57
C SER A 177 -6.31 -28.51 -3.85
N ALA A 178 -6.53 -27.20 -4.01
CA ALA A 178 -6.05 -26.45 -5.18
C ALA A 178 -5.97 -24.94 -4.91
N PHE A 179 -5.00 -24.29 -5.54
CA PHE A 179 -4.99 -22.86 -5.80
C PHE A 179 -5.67 -22.61 -7.15
N LEU A 180 -6.66 -21.71 -7.20
CA LEU A 180 -7.44 -21.39 -8.38
C LEU A 180 -7.15 -19.97 -8.84
N SER A 181 -7.44 -19.66 -10.09
CA SER A 181 -7.17 -18.35 -10.68
C SER A 181 -7.83 -17.16 -9.94
N ASN A 182 -8.84 -17.44 -9.15
CA ASN A 182 -9.63 -16.42 -8.41
C ASN A 182 -10.10 -16.92 -7.04
N GLY A 183 -9.33 -17.80 -6.41
CA GLY A 183 -9.67 -18.39 -5.10
C GLY A 183 -8.91 -19.68 -4.81
N PHE A 184 -9.56 -20.61 -4.12
CA PHE A 184 -8.97 -21.90 -3.72
C PHE A 184 -10.02 -23.00 -3.58
N SER A 185 -9.57 -24.23 -3.50
CA SER A 185 -10.40 -25.41 -3.20
C SER A 185 -9.92 -26.10 -1.94
N LEU A 186 -10.85 -26.56 -1.11
CA LEU A 186 -10.58 -27.27 0.15
C LEU A 186 -11.11 -28.72 0.10
N GLY A 187 -10.43 -29.58 0.85
CA GLY A 187 -10.92 -30.90 1.21
C GLY A 187 -11.81 -30.89 2.45
N ALA A 188 -12.10 -32.07 3.01
CA ALA A 188 -12.99 -32.25 4.15
C ALA A 188 -12.31 -32.08 5.53
N SER A 189 -11.12 -31.45 5.59
CA SER A 189 -10.44 -31.24 6.87
C SER A 189 -11.23 -30.34 7.81
N SER A 190 -11.45 -30.81 9.02
CA SER A 190 -12.14 -30.04 10.07
C SER A 190 -11.42 -28.74 10.43
N THR A 191 -10.13 -28.66 10.24
CA THR A 191 -9.34 -27.44 10.51
C THR A 191 -9.78 -26.26 9.62
N VAL A 192 -10.23 -26.52 8.39
CA VAL A 192 -10.50 -25.49 7.39
C VAL A 192 -11.89 -25.57 6.76
N ASN A 193 -12.66 -26.65 6.98
CA ASN A 193 -13.90 -26.89 6.24
C ASN A 193 -14.96 -27.70 7.02
N THR A 194 -15.06 -27.57 8.34
CA THR A 194 -16.17 -28.15 9.10
C THR A 194 -17.51 -27.56 8.63
N SER A 195 -18.50 -28.42 8.39
CA SER A 195 -19.82 -27.99 7.96
C SER A 195 -20.47 -27.03 8.97
N GLY A 196 -20.86 -25.86 8.53
CA GLY A 196 -21.51 -24.84 9.33
C GLY A 196 -20.59 -23.92 10.13
N ASP A 197 -19.31 -24.25 10.27
CA ASP A 197 -18.34 -23.37 10.94
C ASP A 197 -17.98 -22.18 10.05
N ASN A 198 -17.73 -21.04 10.66
CA ASN A 198 -17.35 -19.81 9.98
C ASN A 198 -15.84 -19.64 9.96
N TYR A 199 -15.30 -19.32 8.82
CA TYR A 199 -13.88 -19.14 8.59
C TYR A 199 -13.56 -17.75 8.06
N ILE A 200 -12.29 -17.36 8.18
CA ILE A 200 -11.70 -16.26 7.44
C ILE A 200 -10.49 -16.75 6.66
N SER A 201 -10.36 -16.28 5.44
CA SER A 201 -9.18 -16.47 4.60
C SER A 201 -8.51 -15.13 4.37
N TRP A 202 -7.19 -15.08 4.54
CA TRP A 202 -6.33 -14.01 4.04
C TRP A 202 -5.53 -14.59 2.87
N MET A 203 -5.52 -13.86 1.76
CA MET A 203 -4.93 -14.32 0.51
C MET A 203 -3.95 -13.28 -0.03
N TRP A 204 -2.76 -13.72 -0.39
CA TRP A 204 -1.73 -12.86 -0.98
C TRP A 204 -1.28 -13.44 -2.31
N LYS A 205 -0.99 -12.52 -3.23
CA LYS A 205 -0.27 -12.82 -4.47
C LYS A 205 1.22 -12.56 -4.28
N GLU A 206 2.05 -13.54 -4.62
CA GLU A 206 3.50 -13.35 -4.71
C GLU A 206 3.84 -12.48 -5.91
N SER A 207 4.47 -11.35 -5.68
CA SER A 207 5.04 -10.51 -6.73
C SER A 207 5.90 -9.39 -6.16
N VAL A 208 6.80 -8.87 -6.98
CA VAL A 208 7.59 -7.67 -6.66
C VAL A 208 6.70 -6.46 -6.40
N THR A 209 5.59 -6.33 -7.14
CA THR A 209 4.64 -5.22 -6.98
C THR A 209 3.88 -5.28 -5.65
N SER A 210 3.46 -6.47 -5.22
CA SER A 210 2.81 -6.65 -3.91
C SER A 210 3.78 -6.53 -2.75
N GLY A 211 5.09 -6.69 -2.99
CA GLY A 211 6.10 -6.75 -1.96
C GLY A 211 6.07 -8.06 -1.14
N VAL A 212 5.51 -9.13 -1.71
CA VAL A 212 5.43 -10.47 -1.11
C VAL A 212 6.30 -11.44 -1.88
N ASP A 213 7.12 -12.20 -1.18
CA ASP A 213 7.99 -13.25 -1.71
C ASP A 213 7.96 -14.48 -0.81
N ILE A 214 8.05 -15.67 -1.40
CA ILE A 214 7.98 -16.95 -0.73
C ILE A 214 9.26 -17.73 -1.04
N VAL A 215 10.16 -17.80 -0.09
CA VAL A 215 11.46 -18.41 -0.29
C VAL A 215 11.58 -19.73 0.48
N LYS A 216 11.88 -20.81 -0.23
CA LYS A 216 12.26 -22.09 0.36
C LYS A 216 13.78 -22.21 0.41
N TYR A 217 14.31 -22.64 1.56
CA TYR A 217 15.72 -22.88 1.68
C TYR A 217 16.01 -24.07 2.61
N THR A 218 17.22 -24.60 2.51
CA THR A 218 17.72 -25.63 3.44
C THR A 218 18.69 -24.97 4.40
N GLY A 219 18.47 -25.17 5.69
CA GLY A 219 19.38 -24.68 6.72
C GLY A 219 20.73 -25.36 6.62
N THR A 220 21.80 -24.61 6.83
CA THR A 220 23.19 -25.10 6.76
C THR A 220 23.83 -25.26 8.12
N GLY A 221 23.19 -24.82 9.20
CA GLY A 221 23.75 -24.78 10.55
C GLY A 221 24.79 -23.66 10.75
N SER A 222 24.99 -22.82 9.74
CA SER A 222 25.94 -21.70 9.76
C SER A 222 25.26 -20.42 9.25
N ALA A 223 25.84 -19.27 9.57
CA ALA A 223 25.35 -17.99 9.02
C ALA A 223 25.41 -18.02 7.50
N THR A 224 24.28 -17.68 6.87
CA THR A 224 24.16 -17.64 5.40
C THR A 224 23.18 -16.55 4.97
N THR A 225 23.27 -16.16 3.71
CA THR A 225 22.37 -15.21 3.09
C THR A 225 21.37 -15.95 2.21
N ILE A 226 20.09 -15.65 2.38
CA ILE A 226 19.02 -16.19 1.55
C ILE A 226 18.56 -15.09 0.59
N ALA A 227 18.66 -15.36 -0.70
CA ALA A 227 18.19 -14.44 -1.74
C ALA A 227 16.67 -14.40 -1.80
N HIS A 228 16.12 -13.25 -2.16
CA HIS A 228 14.70 -13.01 -2.40
C HIS A 228 14.51 -12.22 -3.70
N SER A 229 13.28 -12.22 -4.25
CA SER A 229 12.96 -11.55 -5.51
C SER A 229 12.54 -10.08 -5.36
N LEU A 230 12.34 -9.60 -4.13
CA LEU A 230 11.92 -8.22 -3.88
C LEU A 230 13.02 -7.22 -4.27
N THR A 231 12.62 -6.05 -4.78
CA THR A 231 13.55 -4.97 -5.17
C THR A 231 14.06 -4.14 -4.00
N LYS A 232 13.47 -4.33 -2.80
CA LYS A 232 13.86 -3.63 -1.57
C LYS A 232 14.00 -4.64 -0.44
N PRO A 233 14.80 -4.35 0.60
CA PRO A 233 14.88 -5.19 1.78
C PRO A 233 13.49 -5.44 2.39
N PRO A 234 13.16 -6.70 2.78
CA PRO A 234 11.90 -6.99 3.45
C PRO A 234 11.84 -6.29 4.81
N VAL A 235 10.68 -5.75 5.14
CA VAL A 235 10.42 -5.09 6.44
C VAL A 235 9.72 -6.02 7.44
N PHE A 236 9.23 -7.16 6.95
CA PHE A 236 8.59 -8.19 7.75
C PHE A 236 8.96 -9.57 7.19
N ILE A 237 9.36 -10.50 8.07
CA ILE A 237 9.80 -11.85 7.69
C ILE A 237 9.14 -12.85 8.63
N ILE A 238 8.56 -13.90 8.08
CA ILE A 238 8.11 -15.09 8.81
C ILE A 238 9.01 -16.26 8.39
N VAL A 239 9.61 -16.93 9.35
CA VAL A 239 10.40 -18.14 9.11
C VAL A 239 9.75 -19.29 9.82
N LYS A 240 9.59 -20.43 9.14
CA LYS A 240 9.04 -21.65 9.70
C LYS A 240 9.83 -22.86 9.24
N SER A 241 10.23 -23.72 10.19
CA SER A 241 10.80 -25.02 9.86
C SER A 241 9.76 -25.92 9.18
N ARG A 242 10.15 -26.54 8.07
CA ARG A 242 9.28 -27.43 7.29
C ARG A 242 9.44 -28.89 7.68
N SER A 243 10.63 -29.30 8.13
CA SER A 243 11.02 -30.70 8.33
C SER A 243 11.09 -31.12 9.78
N ALA A 244 11.16 -30.18 10.70
CA ALA A 244 11.32 -30.47 12.13
C ALA A 244 10.33 -29.64 12.97
N ALA A 245 9.95 -30.16 14.12
CA ALA A 245 9.26 -29.38 15.13
C ALA A 245 10.23 -28.32 15.66
N GLY A 246 9.80 -27.07 15.66
CA GLY A 246 10.60 -25.94 16.12
C GLY A 246 9.91 -24.63 15.81
N ASP A 247 10.27 -23.60 16.55
CA ASP A 247 9.87 -22.20 16.32
C ASP A 247 10.78 -21.54 15.29
#